data_c37e723ecdf65e01931d35502aab1a16
#
_entry.id   c37e723ecdf65e01931d35502aab1a16
#
_cell.length_a   1.000
_cell.length_b   1.000
_cell.length_c   1.000
_cell.angle_alpha   90.00
_cell.angle_beta   90.00
_cell.angle_gamma   90.00
#
_symmetry.space_group_name_H-M   'P 1'
#
loop_
_entity.id
_entity.type
_entity.pdbx_description
1 polymer ?
#
loop_
_entity_poly.entity_id
_entity_poly.type
_entity_poly.pdbx_seq_one_letter_code
_entity_poly.pdbx_strand_id
1 'polypeptide(L)'
;MREFVRHVHFVGVGGAGMSGIASVLIDQGYVISGSDQIESETTRSLMLKGAEIFIGHDAANAKGADVVVVSNAVRGDNVEVLRAKEAGIPVVPRAQMLGELMRFRNGIAVGGTHGKTTTTSLIAAVFSQAGLDPTFLVGGLVKSEAGNARLGNGQWLIAEADESDASFLHLQPHIAVVTNIDSDHMATYEGDFEKLKETFLRFIHNLPFYGLAILCTDDPVIERLRSHVLRPVVSYGLEKSADYRAVNVRSVGFHMHFDVTAAGANGFSVELALPGLHNVQNALAAIAVADKVGISPSAIQQGLAAFGGIGRRFEMLGDIRFPKGRALLVDDYAHHPREIEATLAAAEGCWPDRRKVVVFQPHRFSRTRDLMDDFTALLSQVNCLVVAEVYAAGEKPLATADGRSLCRAIRARGGTDPIFVPRIDRLQETLLPLLQDNDVVLTLGAGDIGRVSREMVSPVRLHEGTFG
;
A
#
# COMPACT_ATOMS: atom_id res chain seq x y z
N MET A 1 -3.21 -26.16 -12.19
CA MET A 1 -2.43 -26.34 -10.96
C MET A 1 -3.05 -27.41 -10.07
N ARG A 2 -4.37 -27.39 -9.77
CA ARG A 2 -5.04 -28.27 -8.80
C ARG A 2 -4.95 -29.79 -9.09
N GLU A 3 -4.72 -30.20 -10.33
CA GLU A 3 -4.49 -31.61 -10.68
C GLU A 3 -3.15 -32.15 -10.16
N PHE A 4 -2.16 -31.28 -9.96
CA PHE A 4 -0.79 -31.65 -9.59
C PHE A 4 -0.40 -31.17 -8.20
N VAL A 5 -1.09 -30.17 -7.65
CA VAL A 5 -0.84 -29.54 -6.34
C VAL A 5 -2.14 -29.49 -5.59
N ARG A 6 -2.19 -30.08 -4.40
CA ARG A 6 -3.38 -30.06 -3.51
C ARG A 6 -3.10 -29.36 -2.21
N HIS A 7 -1.90 -29.54 -1.66
CA HIS A 7 -1.48 -28.96 -0.40
C HIS A 7 -0.36 -27.94 -0.62
N VAL A 8 -0.62 -26.69 -0.22
CA VAL A 8 0.34 -25.59 -0.32
C VAL A 8 0.70 -25.13 1.10
N HIS A 9 1.99 -25.15 1.42
CA HIS A 9 2.50 -24.67 2.69
C HIS A 9 3.12 -23.27 2.55
N PHE A 10 2.79 -22.35 3.46
CA PHE A 10 3.26 -20.96 3.42
C PHE A 10 4.21 -20.67 4.59
N VAL A 11 5.44 -20.25 4.31
CA VAL A 11 6.41 -19.82 5.33
C VAL A 11 6.39 -18.29 5.43
N GLY A 12 6.00 -17.76 6.61
CA GLY A 12 5.72 -16.34 6.83
C GLY A 12 4.31 -15.95 6.36
N VAL A 13 3.31 -16.77 6.68
CA VAL A 13 1.94 -16.67 6.17
C VAL A 13 1.19 -15.42 6.65
N GLY A 14 1.57 -14.83 7.79
CA GLY A 14 0.93 -13.64 8.38
C GLY A 14 1.18 -12.34 7.62
N GLY A 15 2.15 -12.30 6.69
CA GLY A 15 2.39 -11.15 5.84
C GLY A 15 1.18 -10.87 4.90
N ALA A 16 0.84 -9.59 4.68
CA ALA A 16 -0.36 -9.19 3.92
C ALA A 16 -0.44 -9.84 2.53
N GLY A 17 0.66 -9.86 1.77
CA GLY A 17 0.67 -10.49 0.44
C GLY A 17 0.62 -12.02 0.49
N MET A 18 1.14 -12.66 1.54
CA MET A 18 1.11 -14.11 1.72
C MET A 18 -0.29 -14.57 2.10
N SER A 19 -0.88 -13.92 3.10
CA SER A 19 -2.23 -14.25 3.61
C SER A 19 -3.31 -14.06 2.55
N GLY A 20 -3.18 -13.04 1.70
CA GLY A 20 -4.09 -12.80 0.58
C GLY A 20 -4.08 -13.97 -0.41
N ILE A 21 -2.89 -14.43 -0.83
CA ILE A 21 -2.75 -15.60 -1.70
C ILE A 21 -3.29 -16.85 -1.03
N ALA A 22 -2.92 -17.10 0.24
CA ALA A 22 -3.41 -18.24 1.01
C ALA A 22 -4.94 -18.26 1.09
N SER A 23 -5.57 -17.11 1.39
CA SER A 23 -7.02 -16.95 1.43
C SER A 23 -7.68 -17.31 0.10
N VAL A 24 -7.18 -16.78 -1.02
CA VAL A 24 -7.69 -17.08 -2.36
C VAL A 24 -7.56 -18.57 -2.68
N LEU A 25 -6.46 -19.21 -2.32
CA LEU A 25 -6.26 -20.64 -2.54
C LEU A 25 -7.19 -21.51 -1.67
N ILE A 26 -7.45 -21.13 -0.41
CA ILE A 26 -8.44 -21.79 0.45
C ILE A 26 -9.81 -21.74 -0.22
N ASP A 27 -10.23 -20.54 -0.65
CA ASP A 27 -11.53 -20.34 -1.31
C ASP A 27 -11.63 -21.10 -2.64
N GLN A 28 -10.49 -21.38 -3.31
CA GLN A 28 -10.39 -22.29 -4.46
C GLN A 28 -10.38 -23.78 -4.09
N GLY A 29 -10.36 -24.12 -2.80
CA GLY A 29 -10.41 -25.48 -2.29
C GLY A 29 -9.07 -26.22 -2.26
N TYR A 30 -7.95 -25.50 -2.15
CA TYR A 30 -6.65 -26.10 -1.81
C TYR A 30 -6.58 -26.35 -0.29
N VAL A 31 -5.81 -27.36 0.10
CA VAL A 31 -5.39 -27.55 1.48
C VAL A 31 -4.26 -26.57 1.76
N ILE A 32 -4.44 -25.73 2.76
CA ILE A 32 -3.44 -24.73 3.11
C ILE A 32 -2.92 -24.99 4.52
N SER A 33 -1.60 -25.04 4.62
CA SER A 33 -0.90 -24.91 5.90
C SER A 33 0.09 -23.74 5.83
N GLY A 34 0.55 -23.28 6.98
CA GLY A 34 1.56 -22.24 7.01
C GLY A 34 2.12 -21.99 8.39
N SER A 35 3.23 -21.27 8.44
CA SER A 35 3.90 -20.88 9.67
C SER A 35 4.15 -19.38 9.72
N ASP A 36 4.19 -18.82 10.95
CA ASP A 36 4.63 -17.45 11.22
C ASP A 36 5.30 -17.39 12.59
N GLN A 37 6.14 -16.38 12.83
CA GLN A 37 6.82 -16.20 14.11
C GLN A 37 5.87 -15.79 15.24
N ILE A 38 4.82 -15.07 14.92
CA ILE A 38 3.85 -14.53 15.89
C ILE A 38 2.41 -14.75 15.43
N GLU A 39 1.55 -15.00 16.39
CA GLU A 39 0.11 -14.99 16.15
C GLU A 39 -0.40 -13.57 15.91
N SER A 40 -1.24 -13.40 14.91
CA SER A 40 -1.83 -12.11 14.50
C SER A 40 -3.30 -12.26 14.14
N GLU A 41 -4.01 -11.16 13.96
CA GLU A 41 -5.38 -11.19 13.41
C GLU A 41 -5.43 -11.90 12.05
N THR A 42 -4.40 -11.69 11.24
CA THR A 42 -4.28 -12.32 9.91
C THR A 42 -4.17 -13.83 10.00
N THR A 43 -3.31 -14.35 10.87
CA THR A 43 -3.15 -15.80 11.06
C THR A 43 -4.41 -16.43 11.64
N ARG A 44 -5.10 -15.77 12.58
CA ARG A 44 -6.39 -16.22 13.13
C ARG A 44 -7.48 -16.26 12.06
N SER A 45 -7.54 -15.25 11.18
CA SER A 45 -8.49 -15.22 10.07
C SER A 45 -8.29 -16.39 9.11
N LEU A 46 -7.04 -16.77 8.81
CA LEU A 46 -6.75 -17.93 7.97
C LEU A 46 -7.15 -19.25 8.65
N MET A 47 -6.92 -19.39 9.97
CA MET A 47 -7.38 -20.56 10.75
C MET A 47 -8.91 -20.70 10.71
N LEU A 48 -9.63 -19.58 10.86
CA LEU A 48 -11.10 -19.58 10.74
C LEU A 48 -11.60 -19.98 9.35
N LYS A 49 -10.79 -19.73 8.31
CA LYS A 49 -11.05 -20.20 6.93
C LYS A 49 -10.65 -21.66 6.69
N GLY A 50 -10.06 -22.35 7.65
CA GLY A 50 -9.69 -23.76 7.57
C GLY A 50 -8.23 -24.03 7.23
N ALA A 51 -7.33 -23.03 7.31
CA ALA A 51 -5.90 -23.26 7.19
C ALA A 51 -5.31 -23.84 8.49
N GLU A 52 -4.33 -24.74 8.38
CA GLU A 52 -3.53 -25.21 9.50
C GLU A 52 -2.32 -24.27 9.70
N ILE A 53 -2.31 -23.50 10.80
CA ILE A 53 -1.30 -22.48 11.04
C ILE A 53 -0.45 -22.85 12.27
N PHE A 54 0.86 -22.82 12.08
CA PHE A 54 1.87 -23.08 13.11
C PHE A 54 2.51 -21.77 13.56
N ILE A 55 2.63 -21.56 14.87
CA ILE A 55 3.38 -20.43 15.43
C ILE A 55 4.79 -20.92 15.78
N GLY A 56 5.77 -20.29 15.13
CA GLY A 56 7.16 -20.75 15.08
C GLY A 56 7.46 -21.60 13.85
N HIS A 57 8.76 -21.72 13.54
CA HIS A 57 9.24 -22.48 12.40
C HIS A 57 9.80 -23.83 12.84
N ASP A 58 9.30 -24.91 12.28
CA ASP A 58 9.76 -26.28 12.50
C ASP A 58 9.80 -27.05 11.17
N ALA A 59 10.83 -27.86 10.97
CA ALA A 59 10.99 -28.68 9.77
C ALA A 59 9.80 -29.62 9.49
N ALA A 60 9.05 -30.00 10.53
CA ALA A 60 7.87 -30.86 10.41
C ALA A 60 6.65 -30.13 9.83
N ASN A 61 6.57 -28.81 9.93
CA ASN A 61 5.40 -28.03 9.48
C ASN A 61 5.14 -28.17 7.96
N ALA A 62 6.20 -28.32 7.15
CA ALA A 62 6.10 -28.48 5.70
C ALA A 62 5.83 -29.94 5.25
N LYS A 63 5.59 -30.86 6.19
CA LYS A 63 5.41 -32.29 5.89
C LYS A 63 4.12 -32.51 5.08
N GLY A 64 4.25 -33.19 3.93
CA GLY A 64 3.11 -33.52 3.08
C GLY A 64 2.64 -32.38 2.17
N ALA A 65 3.34 -31.25 2.16
CA ALA A 65 3.09 -30.21 1.17
C ALA A 65 3.58 -30.62 -0.20
N ASP A 66 2.81 -30.26 -1.25
CA ASP A 66 3.21 -30.44 -2.64
C ASP A 66 4.09 -29.29 -3.13
N VAL A 67 3.97 -28.12 -2.50
CA VAL A 67 4.78 -26.92 -2.76
C VAL A 67 4.88 -26.06 -1.51
N VAL A 68 6.02 -25.43 -1.31
CA VAL A 68 6.27 -24.47 -0.24
C VAL A 68 6.38 -23.07 -0.85
N VAL A 69 5.53 -22.15 -0.38
CA VAL A 69 5.57 -20.73 -0.77
C VAL A 69 6.30 -19.95 0.31
N VAL A 70 7.31 -19.18 -0.07
CA VAL A 70 8.14 -18.45 0.90
C VAL A 70 7.99 -16.94 0.74
N SER A 71 7.86 -16.24 1.88
CA SER A 71 7.92 -14.78 1.93
C SER A 71 9.37 -14.29 1.77
N ASN A 72 9.56 -13.16 1.11
CA ASN A 72 10.89 -12.53 0.96
C ASN A 72 11.50 -12.09 2.30
N ALA A 73 10.70 -11.94 3.36
CA ALA A 73 11.18 -11.67 4.71
C ALA A 73 11.81 -12.90 5.39
N VAL A 74 11.59 -14.10 4.85
CA VAL A 74 12.12 -15.36 5.38
C VAL A 74 13.52 -15.60 4.84
N ARG A 75 14.46 -15.89 5.74
CA ARG A 75 15.84 -16.17 5.37
C ARG A 75 15.96 -17.53 4.69
N GLY A 76 16.95 -17.65 3.79
CA GLY A 76 17.20 -18.89 3.05
C GLY A 76 17.66 -20.08 3.91
N ASP A 77 18.07 -19.84 5.17
CA ASP A 77 18.44 -20.83 6.18
C ASP A 77 17.26 -21.28 7.07
N ASN A 78 16.02 -20.87 6.75
CA ASN A 78 14.83 -21.32 7.48
C ASN A 78 14.67 -22.85 7.41
N VAL A 79 14.38 -23.46 8.56
CA VAL A 79 14.35 -24.93 8.72
C VAL A 79 13.28 -25.61 7.83
N GLU A 80 12.16 -24.97 7.59
CA GLU A 80 11.08 -25.47 6.72
C GLU A 80 11.50 -25.42 5.25
N VAL A 81 12.16 -24.32 4.84
CA VAL A 81 12.70 -24.14 3.49
C VAL A 81 13.81 -25.16 3.20
N LEU A 82 14.73 -25.39 4.15
CA LEU A 82 15.78 -26.39 4.02
C LEU A 82 15.18 -27.79 3.92
N ARG A 83 14.23 -28.12 4.80
CA ARG A 83 13.56 -29.42 4.79
C ARG A 83 12.79 -29.68 3.49
N ALA A 84 12.11 -28.69 2.96
CA ALA A 84 11.41 -28.80 1.67
C ALA A 84 12.38 -29.14 0.54
N LYS A 85 13.51 -28.42 0.46
CA LYS A 85 14.56 -28.69 -0.53
C LYS A 85 15.15 -30.10 -0.40
N GLU A 86 15.44 -30.55 0.82
CA GLU A 86 15.94 -31.93 1.08
C GLU A 86 14.94 -33.00 0.65
N ALA A 87 13.64 -32.74 0.82
CA ALA A 87 12.56 -33.65 0.44
C ALA A 87 12.19 -33.57 -1.05
N GLY A 88 12.85 -32.70 -1.83
CA GLY A 88 12.51 -32.48 -3.25
C GLY A 88 11.18 -31.76 -3.47
N ILE A 89 10.65 -31.10 -2.45
CA ILE A 89 9.42 -30.28 -2.55
C ILE A 89 9.80 -28.93 -3.19
N PRO A 90 9.12 -28.49 -4.25
CA PRO A 90 9.35 -27.20 -4.87
C PRO A 90 9.17 -26.06 -3.84
N VAL A 91 10.14 -25.13 -3.82
CA VAL A 91 10.09 -23.91 -3.02
C VAL A 91 9.97 -22.73 -3.96
N VAL A 92 8.88 -22.00 -3.90
CA VAL A 92 8.59 -20.88 -4.79
C VAL A 92 8.40 -19.57 -4.03
N PRO A 93 8.87 -18.44 -4.54
CA PRO A 93 8.62 -17.14 -3.94
C PRO A 93 7.13 -16.77 -4.08
N ARG A 94 6.64 -15.92 -3.17
CA ARG A 94 5.27 -15.39 -3.13
C ARG A 94 4.79 -14.90 -4.51
N ALA A 95 5.63 -14.12 -5.20
CA ALA A 95 5.25 -13.52 -6.48
C ALA A 95 5.10 -14.55 -7.61
N GLN A 96 5.87 -15.64 -7.57
CA GLN A 96 5.69 -16.74 -8.54
C GLN A 96 4.34 -17.44 -8.31
N MET A 97 3.92 -17.66 -7.07
CA MET A 97 2.60 -18.22 -6.77
C MET A 97 1.48 -17.25 -7.22
N LEU A 98 1.64 -15.94 -7.03
CA LEU A 98 0.71 -14.95 -7.54
C LEU A 98 0.65 -14.97 -9.08
N GLY A 99 1.79 -15.11 -9.75
CA GLY A 99 1.87 -15.27 -11.20
C GLY A 99 1.10 -16.51 -11.68
N GLU A 100 1.20 -17.64 -10.97
CA GLU A 100 0.43 -18.84 -11.29
C GLU A 100 -1.08 -18.63 -11.13
N LEU A 101 -1.54 -17.90 -10.11
CA LEU A 101 -2.95 -17.53 -9.97
C LEU A 101 -3.42 -16.62 -11.12
N MET A 102 -2.55 -15.75 -11.62
CA MET A 102 -2.85 -14.82 -12.71
C MET A 102 -2.96 -15.52 -14.07
N ARG A 103 -2.24 -16.62 -14.31
CA ARG A 103 -2.19 -17.33 -15.62
C ARG A 103 -3.54 -17.79 -16.18
N PHE A 104 -4.51 -18.05 -15.33
CA PHE A 104 -5.83 -18.55 -15.72
C PHE A 104 -6.92 -17.48 -15.70
N ARG A 105 -6.54 -16.22 -15.57
CA ARG A 105 -7.45 -15.07 -15.50
C ARG A 105 -6.91 -13.90 -16.32
N ASN A 106 -7.76 -12.97 -16.65
CA ASN A 106 -7.34 -11.70 -17.23
C ASN A 106 -6.62 -10.88 -16.14
N GLY A 107 -5.31 -10.92 -16.10
CA GLY A 107 -4.51 -10.26 -15.07
C GLY A 107 -4.40 -8.76 -15.28
N ILE A 108 -4.60 -7.98 -14.22
CA ILE A 108 -4.25 -6.58 -14.13
C ILE A 108 -3.21 -6.44 -13.02
N ALA A 109 -2.02 -5.96 -13.34
CA ALA A 109 -0.94 -5.76 -12.38
C ALA A 109 -0.64 -4.26 -12.24
N VAL A 110 -0.68 -3.75 -11.02
CA VAL A 110 -0.44 -2.34 -10.71
C VAL A 110 0.93 -2.19 -10.05
N GLY A 111 1.88 -1.70 -10.81
CA GLY A 111 3.24 -1.37 -10.37
C GLY A 111 3.44 0.12 -10.19
N GLY A 112 4.59 0.48 -9.63
CA GLY A 112 5.02 1.83 -9.35
C GLY A 112 5.52 1.98 -7.92
N THR A 113 6.30 3.00 -7.64
CA THR A 113 6.85 3.20 -6.30
C THR A 113 5.74 3.56 -5.30
N HIS A 114 4.85 4.49 -5.68
CA HIS A 114 3.76 4.99 -4.83
C HIS A 114 2.39 4.78 -5.50
N GLY A 115 1.32 4.70 -4.69
CA GLY A 115 -0.05 4.63 -5.18
C GLY A 115 -0.56 3.25 -5.59
N LYS A 116 0.27 2.20 -5.58
CA LYS A 116 -0.12 0.82 -5.96
C LYS A 116 -1.40 0.34 -5.29
N THR A 117 -1.41 0.34 -3.96
CA THR A 117 -2.53 -0.14 -3.14
C THR A 117 -3.82 0.61 -3.46
N THR A 118 -3.75 1.94 -3.52
CA THR A 118 -4.92 2.77 -3.81
C THR A 118 -5.45 2.51 -5.22
N THR A 119 -4.59 2.49 -6.22
CA THR A 119 -4.98 2.23 -7.62
C THR A 119 -5.59 0.85 -7.78
N THR A 120 -4.96 -0.20 -7.21
CA THR A 120 -5.47 -1.58 -7.24
C THR A 120 -6.86 -1.66 -6.61
N SER A 121 -7.05 -1.01 -5.46
CA SER A 121 -8.33 -0.99 -4.74
C SER A 121 -9.42 -0.24 -5.50
N LEU A 122 -9.09 0.89 -6.14
CA LEU A 122 -10.02 1.65 -6.97
C LEU A 122 -10.45 0.84 -8.21
N ILE A 123 -9.52 0.15 -8.88
CA ILE A 123 -9.85 -0.75 -9.99
C ILE A 123 -10.79 -1.85 -9.50
N ALA A 124 -10.47 -2.50 -8.38
CA ALA A 124 -11.31 -3.56 -7.82
C ALA A 124 -12.72 -3.07 -7.47
N ALA A 125 -12.85 -1.88 -6.86
CA ALA A 125 -14.15 -1.27 -6.53
C ALA A 125 -15.00 -0.97 -7.78
N VAL A 126 -14.38 -0.38 -8.81
CA VAL A 126 -15.07 -0.09 -10.09
C VAL A 126 -15.52 -1.38 -10.79
N PHE A 127 -14.68 -2.43 -10.80
CA PHE A 127 -15.01 -3.73 -11.38
C PHE A 127 -16.12 -4.43 -10.60
N SER A 128 -16.09 -4.37 -9.27
CA SER A 128 -17.16 -4.90 -8.41
C SER A 128 -18.48 -4.17 -8.67
N GLN A 129 -18.45 -2.83 -8.76
CA GLN A 129 -19.63 -2.01 -9.06
C GLN A 129 -20.22 -2.32 -10.44
N ALA A 130 -19.36 -2.66 -11.42
CA ALA A 130 -19.79 -3.08 -12.75
C ALA A 130 -20.31 -4.53 -12.82
N GLY A 131 -20.36 -5.27 -11.69
CA GLY A 131 -20.81 -6.65 -11.63
C GLY A 131 -19.82 -7.68 -12.21
N LEU A 132 -18.56 -7.31 -12.42
CA LEU A 132 -17.53 -8.20 -12.96
C LEU A 132 -16.95 -9.17 -11.94
N ASP A 133 -17.27 -9.01 -10.67
CA ASP A 133 -16.87 -9.87 -9.54
C ASP A 133 -15.39 -10.32 -9.59
N PRO A 134 -14.42 -9.37 -9.54
CA PRO A 134 -13.00 -9.68 -9.71
C PRO A 134 -12.43 -10.42 -8.51
N THR A 135 -11.41 -11.26 -8.76
CA THR A 135 -10.44 -11.64 -7.73
C THR A 135 -9.46 -10.49 -7.56
N PHE A 136 -9.19 -10.07 -6.32
CA PHE A 136 -8.17 -9.04 -6.09
C PHE A 136 -7.25 -9.38 -4.90
N LEU A 137 -6.01 -8.89 -4.97
CA LEU A 137 -4.99 -8.98 -3.92
C LEU A 137 -4.31 -7.61 -3.78
N VAL A 138 -4.47 -7.00 -2.61
CA VAL A 138 -3.93 -5.66 -2.30
C VAL A 138 -3.07 -5.69 -1.04
N GLY A 139 -2.10 -4.79 -0.92
CA GLY A 139 -1.21 -4.71 0.24
C GLY A 139 -1.84 -4.08 1.49
N GLY A 140 -3.04 -3.50 1.40
CA GLY A 140 -3.77 -2.85 2.49
C GLY A 140 -5.18 -3.40 2.68
N LEU A 141 -5.82 -3.07 3.80
CA LEU A 141 -7.21 -3.46 4.07
C LEU A 141 -8.16 -2.54 3.30
N VAL A 142 -8.92 -3.09 2.37
CA VAL A 142 -9.99 -2.39 1.66
C VAL A 142 -11.24 -2.39 2.53
N LYS A 143 -11.68 -1.21 2.97
CA LYS A 143 -12.79 -1.09 3.96
C LYS A 143 -14.12 -1.60 3.43
N SER A 144 -14.42 -1.36 2.16
CA SER A 144 -15.66 -1.83 1.51
C SER A 144 -15.74 -3.34 1.33
N GLU A 145 -14.60 -4.04 1.32
CA GLU A 145 -14.50 -5.48 1.01
C GLU A 145 -14.11 -6.33 2.23
N ALA A 146 -13.96 -5.71 3.40
CA ALA A 146 -13.58 -6.35 4.68
C ALA A 146 -12.29 -7.19 4.62
N GLY A 147 -11.34 -6.87 3.73
CA GLY A 147 -10.09 -7.64 3.62
C GLY A 147 -9.08 -7.06 2.65
N ASN A 148 -7.93 -7.71 2.57
CA ASN A 148 -6.86 -7.40 1.63
C ASN A 148 -6.86 -8.31 0.39
N ALA A 149 -7.72 -9.30 0.36
CA ALA A 149 -7.89 -10.21 -0.76
C ALA A 149 -9.29 -10.80 -0.78
N ARG A 150 -9.82 -11.01 -1.99
CA ARG A 150 -11.08 -11.68 -2.22
C ARG A 150 -11.00 -12.56 -3.46
N LEU A 151 -11.53 -13.77 -3.40
CA LEU A 151 -11.80 -14.59 -4.58
C LEU A 151 -13.14 -14.16 -5.17
N GLY A 152 -13.14 -13.68 -6.40
CA GLY A 152 -14.33 -13.45 -7.22
C GLY A 152 -14.54 -14.57 -8.21
N ASN A 153 -15.79 -14.69 -8.71
CA ASN A 153 -16.17 -15.66 -9.75
C ASN A 153 -15.89 -15.13 -11.17
N GLY A 154 -15.57 -13.84 -11.30
CA GLY A 154 -15.29 -13.20 -12.57
C GLY A 154 -13.95 -13.63 -13.20
N GLN A 155 -13.75 -13.22 -14.44
CA GLN A 155 -12.54 -13.57 -15.21
C GLN A 155 -11.31 -12.72 -14.87
N TRP A 156 -11.46 -11.67 -14.04
CA TRP A 156 -10.40 -10.72 -13.75
C TRP A 156 -9.68 -11.04 -12.44
N LEU A 157 -8.35 -10.88 -12.47
CA LEU A 157 -7.50 -10.88 -11.29
C LEU A 157 -6.71 -9.58 -11.26
N ILE A 158 -6.90 -8.80 -10.20
CA ILE A 158 -6.29 -7.49 -9.98
C ILE A 158 -5.32 -7.61 -8.82
N ALA A 159 -4.04 -7.28 -9.04
CA ALA A 159 -3.02 -7.43 -8.01
C ALA A 159 -1.99 -6.30 -8.04
N GLU A 160 -1.40 -6.03 -6.88
CA GLU A 160 -0.22 -5.19 -6.79
C GLU A 160 1.01 -5.92 -7.36
N ALA A 161 1.83 -5.18 -8.08
CA ALA A 161 3.11 -5.60 -8.63
C ALA A 161 4.23 -4.95 -7.80
N ASP A 162 4.90 -5.74 -6.96
CA ASP A 162 5.90 -5.26 -5.99
C ASP A 162 7.28 -5.16 -6.65
N GLU A 163 7.78 -3.95 -6.78
CA GLU A 163 9.12 -3.64 -7.31
C GLU A 163 10.22 -3.75 -6.26
N SER A 164 9.87 -3.76 -4.98
CA SER A 164 10.85 -3.63 -3.87
C SER A 164 11.94 -4.71 -3.87
N ASP A 165 11.67 -5.86 -4.49
CA ASP A 165 12.56 -7.00 -4.65
C ASP A 165 12.63 -7.51 -6.10
N ALA A 166 12.15 -6.72 -7.05
CA ALA A 166 11.99 -7.07 -8.46
C ALA A 166 11.08 -8.29 -8.72
N SER A 167 10.33 -8.74 -7.73
CA SER A 167 9.48 -9.93 -7.82
C SER A 167 8.29 -9.77 -8.77
N PHE A 168 7.89 -8.55 -9.08
CA PHE A 168 6.86 -8.26 -10.09
C PHE A 168 7.19 -8.79 -11.49
N LEU A 169 8.45 -9.11 -11.78
CA LEU A 169 8.85 -9.77 -13.03
C LEU A 169 8.31 -11.20 -13.17
N HIS A 170 7.82 -11.81 -12.11
CA HIS A 170 7.13 -13.11 -12.19
C HIS A 170 5.68 -12.99 -12.69
N LEU A 171 5.12 -11.77 -12.71
CA LEU A 171 3.75 -11.55 -13.15
C LEU A 171 3.67 -11.47 -14.68
N GLN A 172 2.59 -12.02 -15.24
CA GLN A 172 2.27 -12.00 -16.66
C GLN A 172 0.85 -11.44 -16.87
N PRO A 173 0.65 -10.14 -16.65
CA PRO A 173 -0.67 -9.53 -16.75
C PRO A 173 -1.08 -9.30 -18.21
N HIS A 174 -2.38 -9.08 -18.45
CA HIS A 174 -2.92 -8.56 -19.71
C HIS A 174 -2.90 -7.03 -19.73
N ILE A 175 -3.04 -6.40 -18.55
CA ILE A 175 -2.93 -4.95 -18.37
C ILE A 175 -1.90 -4.68 -17.27
N ALA A 176 -0.89 -3.87 -17.58
CA ALA A 176 0.07 -3.36 -16.61
C ALA A 176 -0.14 -1.87 -16.40
N VAL A 177 -0.37 -1.46 -15.18
CA VAL A 177 -0.43 -0.06 -14.77
C VAL A 177 0.88 0.33 -14.13
N VAL A 178 1.46 1.48 -14.48
CA VAL A 178 2.62 2.05 -13.78
C VAL A 178 2.28 3.46 -13.32
N THR A 179 2.27 3.66 -12.02
CA THR A 179 1.83 4.92 -11.40
C THR A 179 2.92 5.99 -11.37
N ASN A 180 4.13 5.61 -10.97
CA ASN A 180 5.32 6.47 -10.92
C ASN A 180 6.57 5.60 -10.71
N ILE A 181 7.76 6.15 -10.97
CA ILE A 181 9.06 5.50 -10.71
C ILE A 181 9.93 6.47 -9.93
N ASP A 182 10.20 6.14 -8.67
CA ASP A 182 10.99 6.95 -7.75
C ASP A 182 12.13 6.16 -7.13
N SER A 183 13.11 6.86 -6.56
CA SER A 183 14.27 6.29 -5.89
C SER A 183 13.90 5.71 -4.52
N ASP A 184 13.23 4.57 -4.49
CA ASP A 184 13.03 3.76 -3.28
C ASP A 184 13.55 2.35 -3.51
N HIS A 185 13.79 1.60 -2.44
CA HIS A 185 14.31 0.22 -2.49
C HIS A 185 15.61 0.04 -3.30
N MET A 186 16.44 1.09 -3.36
CA MET A 186 17.65 1.13 -4.21
C MET A 186 18.66 0.02 -3.89
N ALA A 187 18.63 -0.57 -2.69
CA ALA A 187 19.48 -1.71 -2.34
C ALA A 187 19.25 -2.93 -3.24
N THR A 188 18.02 -3.16 -3.69
CA THR A 188 17.66 -4.22 -4.64
C THR A 188 18.28 -3.99 -6.01
N TYR A 189 18.49 -2.73 -6.38
CA TYR A 189 19.02 -2.29 -7.68
C TYR A 189 20.49 -1.86 -7.60
N GLU A 190 21.20 -2.29 -6.56
CA GLU A 190 22.64 -1.99 -6.34
C GLU A 190 22.94 -0.48 -6.28
N GLY A 191 21.97 0.35 -5.87
CA GLY A 191 22.06 1.80 -5.85
C GLY A 191 21.93 2.48 -7.23
N ASP A 192 21.66 1.70 -8.28
CA ASP A 192 21.58 2.19 -9.65
C ASP A 192 20.14 2.41 -10.10
N PHE A 193 19.76 3.67 -10.30
CA PHE A 193 18.41 4.05 -10.74
C PHE A 193 18.09 3.61 -12.17
N GLU A 194 19.11 3.46 -13.03
CA GLU A 194 18.91 2.94 -14.40
C GLU A 194 18.45 1.48 -14.35
N LYS A 195 19.02 0.66 -13.44
CA LYS A 195 18.57 -0.73 -13.24
C LYS A 195 17.12 -0.81 -12.81
N LEU A 196 16.66 0.10 -11.95
CA LEU A 196 15.25 0.19 -11.57
C LEU A 196 14.38 0.47 -12.79
N LYS A 197 14.72 1.48 -13.61
CA LYS A 197 13.99 1.83 -14.83
C LYS A 197 13.95 0.69 -15.84
N GLU A 198 15.07 0.02 -16.07
CA GLU A 198 15.15 -1.16 -16.93
C GLU A 198 14.25 -2.30 -16.41
N THR A 199 14.17 -2.47 -15.10
CA THR A 199 13.33 -3.50 -14.48
C THR A 199 11.84 -3.19 -14.68
N PHE A 200 11.42 -1.93 -14.57
CA PHE A 200 10.06 -1.51 -14.94
C PHE A 200 9.77 -1.73 -16.43
N LEU A 201 10.71 -1.43 -17.30
CA LEU A 201 10.55 -1.70 -18.74
C LEU A 201 10.40 -3.20 -19.01
N ARG A 202 11.18 -4.06 -18.36
CA ARG A 202 11.04 -5.51 -18.42
C ARG A 202 9.68 -5.97 -17.91
N PHE A 203 9.18 -5.43 -16.80
CA PHE A 203 7.85 -5.71 -16.31
C PHE A 203 6.76 -5.37 -17.33
N ILE A 204 6.83 -4.21 -17.97
CA ILE A 204 5.89 -3.83 -19.05
C ILE A 204 6.02 -4.79 -20.24
N HIS A 205 7.20 -5.23 -20.57
CA HIS A 205 7.43 -6.18 -21.67
C HIS A 205 7.00 -7.61 -21.36
N ASN A 206 6.68 -7.97 -20.11
CA ASN A 206 6.01 -9.23 -19.75
C ASN A 206 4.54 -9.27 -20.24
N LEU A 207 3.97 -8.13 -20.63
CA LEU A 207 2.67 -8.10 -21.31
C LEU A 207 2.74 -8.92 -22.62
N PRO A 208 1.68 -9.68 -22.97
CA PRO A 208 1.59 -10.28 -24.28
C PRO A 208 1.58 -9.18 -25.38
N PHE A 209 1.80 -9.54 -26.63
CA PHE A 209 1.87 -8.56 -27.72
C PHE A 209 0.60 -7.74 -27.92
N TYR A 210 -0.54 -8.25 -27.46
CA TYR A 210 -1.86 -7.60 -27.46
C TYR A 210 -2.21 -6.97 -26.11
N GLY A 211 -1.34 -7.08 -25.11
CA GLY A 211 -1.54 -6.52 -23.78
C GLY A 211 -1.41 -5.01 -23.77
N LEU A 212 -1.87 -4.37 -22.71
CA LEU A 212 -1.96 -2.92 -22.60
C LEU A 212 -1.14 -2.39 -21.44
N ALA A 213 -0.27 -1.42 -21.70
CA ALA A 213 0.40 -0.64 -20.68
C ALA A 213 -0.38 0.67 -20.42
N ILE A 214 -0.70 0.95 -19.15
CA ILE A 214 -1.38 2.17 -18.71
C ILE A 214 -0.40 2.97 -17.86
N LEU A 215 0.06 4.12 -18.36
CA LEU A 215 1.22 4.84 -17.86
C LEU A 215 0.88 6.25 -17.40
N CYS A 216 1.33 6.64 -16.21
CA CYS A 216 1.20 8.01 -15.69
C CYS A 216 2.24 8.93 -16.34
N THR A 217 1.83 9.80 -17.23
CA THR A 217 2.75 10.73 -17.93
C THR A 217 3.04 12.02 -17.16
N ASP A 218 2.43 12.22 -16.00
CA ASP A 218 2.86 13.26 -15.05
C ASP A 218 4.20 12.91 -14.38
N ASP A 219 4.58 11.62 -14.37
CA ASP A 219 5.89 11.19 -13.89
C ASP A 219 6.94 11.36 -15.01
N PRO A 220 7.99 12.18 -14.78
CA PRO A 220 8.98 12.48 -15.82
C PRO A 220 9.86 11.29 -16.20
N VAL A 221 9.96 10.27 -15.33
CA VAL A 221 10.70 9.03 -15.64
C VAL A 221 9.88 8.16 -16.58
N ILE A 222 8.59 7.99 -16.29
CA ILE A 222 7.65 7.23 -17.13
C ILE A 222 7.50 7.89 -18.51
N GLU A 223 7.37 9.21 -18.57
CA GLU A 223 7.25 9.92 -19.86
C GLU A 223 8.47 9.67 -20.76
N ARG A 224 9.67 9.64 -20.18
CA ARG A 224 10.90 9.29 -20.94
C ARG A 224 10.96 7.81 -21.33
N LEU A 225 10.51 6.90 -20.45
CA LEU A 225 10.49 5.46 -20.75
C LEU A 225 9.46 5.08 -21.79
N ARG A 226 8.39 5.86 -21.94
CA ARG A 226 7.28 5.60 -22.86
C ARG A 226 7.73 5.29 -24.29
N SER A 227 8.73 5.99 -24.79
CA SER A 227 9.29 5.77 -26.14
C SER A 227 9.97 4.41 -26.33
N HIS A 228 10.34 3.71 -25.25
CA HIS A 228 10.99 2.40 -25.28
C HIS A 228 9.98 1.25 -25.07
N VAL A 229 8.70 1.55 -24.82
CA VAL A 229 7.68 0.53 -24.61
C VAL A 229 7.20 -0.04 -25.94
N LEU A 230 7.43 -1.34 -26.14
CA LEU A 230 7.07 -2.09 -27.35
C LEU A 230 5.70 -2.78 -27.20
N ARG A 231 4.78 -2.18 -26.50
CA ARG A 231 3.41 -2.67 -26.29
C ARG A 231 2.43 -1.55 -26.53
N PRO A 232 1.15 -1.81 -26.79
CA PRO A 232 0.12 -0.78 -26.81
C PRO A 232 0.16 0.02 -25.51
N VAL A 233 0.17 1.35 -25.62
CA VAL A 233 0.24 2.27 -24.49
C VAL A 233 -0.99 3.16 -24.45
N VAL A 234 -1.53 3.36 -23.26
CA VAL A 234 -2.49 4.39 -22.91
C VAL A 234 -1.89 5.23 -21.80
N SER A 235 -1.89 6.52 -21.97
CA SER A 235 -1.36 7.48 -21.00
C SER A 235 -2.48 8.11 -20.17
N TYR A 236 -2.16 8.43 -18.92
CA TYR A 236 -3.06 9.19 -18.05
C TYR A 236 -2.28 10.22 -17.23
N GLY A 237 -2.96 11.28 -16.79
CA GLY A 237 -2.37 12.33 -15.99
C GLY A 237 -3.20 13.62 -15.96
N LEU A 238 -2.62 14.66 -15.40
CA LEU A 238 -3.18 16.01 -15.33
C LEU A 238 -2.71 16.86 -16.51
N GLU A 239 -1.61 16.49 -17.14
CA GLU A 239 -0.99 17.20 -18.25
C GLU A 239 -1.75 17.02 -19.57
N LYS A 240 -1.61 18.01 -20.47
CA LYS A 240 -2.37 18.06 -21.74
C LYS A 240 -2.06 16.92 -22.72
N SER A 241 -0.92 16.26 -22.57
CA SER A 241 -0.46 15.21 -23.49
C SER A 241 -1.03 13.82 -23.17
N ALA A 242 -1.76 13.66 -22.06
CA ALA A 242 -2.31 12.35 -21.66
C ALA A 242 -3.60 12.00 -22.41
N ASP A 243 -3.77 10.69 -22.71
CA ASP A 243 -4.99 10.15 -23.34
C ASP A 243 -6.21 10.26 -22.42
N TYR A 244 -6.01 10.00 -21.10
CA TYR A 244 -7.00 10.24 -20.06
C TYR A 244 -6.53 11.34 -19.13
N ARG A 245 -7.32 12.41 -19.02
CA ARG A 245 -6.91 13.59 -18.27
C ARG A 245 -8.00 14.07 -17.33
N ALA A 246 -7.62 14.46 -16.11
CA ALA A 246 -8.49 15.20 -15.22
C ALA A 246 -8.36 16.71 -15.45
N VAL A 247 -9.49 17.37 -15.59
CA VAL A 247 -9.59 18.84 -15.70
C VAL A 247 -10.60 19.35 -14.67
N ASN A 248 -10.60 20.64 -14.40
CA ASN A 248 -11.51 21.28 -13.42
C ASN A 248 -11.42 20.64 -12.03
N VAL A 249 -10.21 20.20 -11.64
CA VAL A 249 -9.97 19.50 -10.37
C VAL A 249 -10.18 20.45 -9.20
N ARG A 250 -11.03 20.07 -8.25
CA ARG A 250 -11.31 20.82 -7.02
C ARG A 250 -11.50 19.90 -5.83
N SER A 251 -11.07 20.35 -4.65
CA SER A 251 -11.34 19.70 -3.37
C SER A 251 -12.63 20.30 -2.78
N VAL A 252 -13.53 19.45 -2.31
CA VAL A 252 -14.74 19.84 -1.58
C VAL A 252 -14.83 18.99 -0.33
N GLY A 253 -14.36 19.52 0.79
CA GLY A 253 -14.20 18.74 2.01
C GLY A 253 -13.27 17.56 1.80
N PHE A 254 -13.76 16.36 2.05
CA PHE A 254 -13.00 15.11 1.91
C PHE A 254 -13.02 14.52 0.48
N HIS A 255 -13.78 15.12 -0.44
CA HIS A 255 -13.95 14.61 -1.80
C HIS A 255 -13.19 15.42 -2.82
N MET A 256 -12.67 14.75 -3.86
CA MET A 256 -12.16 15.39 -5.06
C MET A 256 -13.21 15.32 -6.17
N HIS A 257 -13.44 16.45 -6.82
CA HIS A 257 -14.31 16.54 -7.99
C HIS A 257 -13.48 16.95 -9.20
N PHE A 258 -13.69 16.28 -10.31
CA PHE A 258 -12.99 16.59 -11.56
C PHE A 258 -13.77 16.08 -12.78
N ASP A 259 -13.47 16.62 -13.94
CA ASP A 259 -13.99 16.12 -15.21
C ASP A 259 -12.90 15.30 -15.90
N VAL A 260 -13.29 14.14 -16.42
CA VAL A 260 -12.41 13.29 -17.23
C VAL A 260 -12.58 13.61 -18.69
N THR A 261 -11.48 13.88 -19.38
CA THR A 261 -11.43 13.95 -20.84
C THR A 261 -10.63 12.76 -21.36
N ALA A 262 -11.19 12.07 -22.35
CA ALA A 262 -10.51 10.94 -23.00
C ALA A 262 -10.49 11.17 -24.51
N ALA A 263 -9.41 10.80 -25.18
CA ALA A 263 -9.28 10.91 -26.63
C ALA A 263 -10.36 10.06 -27.32
N GLY A 264 -11.27 10.72 -28.07
CA GLY A 264 -12.32 10.04 -28.83
C GLY A 264 -13.57 9.63 -28.06
N ALA A 265 -13.72 10.03 -26.79
CA ALA A 265 -14.89 9.76 -25.97
C ALA A 265 -15.51 11.03 -25.39
N ASN A 266 -16.80 10.98 -25.08
CA ASN A 266 -17.45 12.07 -24.33
C ASN A 266 -16.90 12.08 -22.89
N GLY A 267 -16.50 13.27 -22.44
CA GLY A 267 -16.05 13.46 -21.05
C GLY A 267 -17.20 13.25 -20.06
N PHE A 268 -16.85 12.94 -18.82
CA PHE A 268 -17.80 12.81 -17.71
C PHE A 268 -17.19 13.33 -16.40
N SER A 269 -18.05 13.80 -15.49
CA SER A 269 -17.63 14.30 -14.19
C SER A 269 -17.48 13.15 -13.18
N VAL A 270 -16.52 13.27 -12.29
CA VAL A 270 -16.22 12.27 -11.24
C VAL A 270 -16.22 12.94 -9.88
N GLU A 271 -16.88 12.27 -8.94
CA GLU A 271 -16.70 12.48 -7.51
C GLU A 271 -15.90 11.30 -6.95
N LEU A 272 -14.78 11.61 -6.32
CA LEU A 272 -13.88 10.62 -5.71
C LEU A 272 -13.89 10.80 -4.19
N ALA A 273 -14.26 9.77 -3.44
CA ALA A 273 -14.32 9.77 -1.98
C ALA A 273 -12.92 9.62 -1.33
N LEU A 274 -11.90 10.25 -1.92
CA LEU A 274 -10.53 10.31 -1.40
C LEU A 274 -9.97 11.71 -1.67
N PRO A 275 -9.29 12.35 -0.71
CA PRO A 275 -8.68 13.66 -0.91
C PRO A 275 -7.31 13.57 -1.59
N GLY A 276 -6.90 14.67 -2.21
CA GLY A 276 -5.56 14.89 -2.75
C GLY A 276 -5.40 14.58 -4.25
N LEU A 277 -4.55 15.38 -4.91
CA LEU A 277 -4.28 15.27 -6.35
C LEU A 277 -3.70 13.91 -6.75
N HIS A 278 -2.85 13.32 -5.91
CA HIS A 278 -2.30 11.98 -6.13
C HIS A 278 -3.41 10.90 -6.23
N ASN A 279 -4.53 11.07 -5.49
CA ASN A 279 -5.67 10.17 -5.59
C ASN A 279 -6.50 10.41 -6.85
N VAL A 280 -6.52 11.64 -7.39
CA VAL A 280 -7.07 11.92 -8.72
C VAL A 280 -6.26 11.16 -9.79
N GLN A 281 -4.94 11.17 -9.72
CA GLN A 281 -4.09 10.38 -10.62
C GLN A 281 -4.33 8.87 -10.47
N ASN A 282 -4.41 8.35 -9.24
CA ASN A 282 -4.76 6.95 -8.97
C ASN A 282 -6.15 6.57 -9.55
N ALA A 283 -7.13 7.47 -9.44
CA ALA A 283 -8.46 7.29 -10.02
C ALA A 283 -8.44 7.33 -11.56
N LEU A 284 -7.64 8.21 -12.18
CA LEU A 284 -7.47 8.23 -13.63
C LEU A 284 -6.92 6.90 -14.17
N ALA A 285 -5.97 6.28 -13.45
CA ALA A 285 -5.49 4.95 -13.80
C ALA A 285 -6.63 3.92 -13.78
N ALA A 286 -7.45 3.93 -12.71
CA ALA A 286 -8.60 3.03 -12.60
C ALA A 286 -9.66 3.29 -13.70
N ILE A 287 -9.91 4.55 -14.02
CA ILE A 287 -10.81 4.97 -15.10
C ILE A 287 -10.30 4.47 -16.46
N ALA A 288 -9.01 4.66 -16.76
CA ALA A 288 -8.40 4.20 -18.00
C ALA A 288 -8.49 2.67 -18.14
N VAL A 289 -8.19 1.92 -17.07
CA VAL A 289 -8.36 0.46 -17.05
C VAL A 289 -9.81 0.08 -17.32
N ALA A 290 -10.75 0.68 -16.60
CA ALA A 290 -12.18 0.36 -16.67
C ALA A 290 -12.78 0.65 -18.05
N ASP A 291 -12.47 1.80 -18.64
CA ASP A 291 -12.94 2.19 -19.98
C ASP A 291 -12.37 1.21 -21.05
N LYS A 292 -11.11 0.85 -20.98
CA LYS A 292 -10.48 -0.12 -21.91
C LYS A 292 -11.04 -1.54 -21.80
N VAL A 293 -11.63 -1.89 -20.67
CA VAL A 293 -12.36 -3.15 -20.45
C VAL A 293 -13.83 -3.05 -20.87
N GLY A 294 -14.32 -1.85 -21.17
CA GLY A 294 -15.70 -1.60 -21.62
C GLY A 294 -16.69 -1.39 -20.46
N ILE A 295 -16.24 -1.00 -19.29
CA ILE A 295 -17.12 -0.59 -18.18
C ILE A 295 -17.72 0.77 -18.48
N SER A 296 -19.03 0.91 -18.27
CA SER A 296 -19.75 2.14 -18.57
C SER A 296 -19.31 3.31 -17.67
N PRO A 297 -19.34 4.56 -18.16
CA PRO A 297 -19.04 5.74 -17.35
C PRO A 297 -19.86 5.81 -16.06
N SER A 298 -21.13 5.43 -16.10
CA SER A 298 -22.02 5.42 -14.93
C SER A 298 -21.52 4.44 -13.85
N ALA A 299 -21.09 3.22 -14.21
CA ALA A 299 -20.54 2.27 -13.26
C ALA A 299 -19.20 2.74 -12.69
N ILE A 300 -18.36 3.38 -13.51
CA ILE A 300 -17.11 3.99 -13.06
C ILE A 300 -17.38 5.07 -12.01
N GLN A 301 -18.28 6.02 -12.31
CA GLN A 301 -18.68 7.10 -11.40
C GLN A 301 -19.19 6.56 -10.07
N GLN A 302 -20.10 5.58 -10.11
CA GLN A 302 -20.66 4.96 -8.91
C GLN A 302 -19.60 4.23 -8.09
N GLY A 303 -18.69 3.48 -8.72
CA GLY A 303 -17.62 2.75 -8.05
C GLY A 303 -16.64 3.68 -7.33
N LEU A 304 -16.29 4.81 -7.94
CA LEU A 304 -15.39 5.80 -7.34
C LEU A 304 -16.06 6.60 -6.21
N ALA A 305 -17.32 6.99 -6.39
CA ALA A 305 -18.09 7.73 -5.36
C ALA A 305 -18.39 6.86 -4.12
N ALA A 306 -18.66 5.57 -4.31
CA ALA A 306 -18.95 4.62 -3.23
C ALA A 306 -17.70 4.04 -2.55
N PHE A 307 -16.50 4.41 -2.99
CA PHE A 307 -15.27 3.85 -2.47
C PHE A 307 -15.05 4.19 -0.99
N GLY A 308 -15.06 3.18 -0.12
CA GLY A 308 -14.98 3.35 1.34
C GLY A 308 -13.59 3.68 1.89
N GLY A 309 -12.59 3.80 1.03
CA GLY A 309 -11.18 4.04 1.42
C GLY A 309 -10.43 2.77 1.81
N ILE A 310 -9.18 2.96 2.18
CA ILE A 310 -8.24 1.90 2.56
C ILE A 310 -7.72 2.21 3.96
N GLY A 311 -7.59 1.20 4.79
CA GLY A 311 -6.99 1.36 6.10
C GLY A 311 -5.57 1.94 6.00
N ARG A 312 -5.29 2.91 6.83
CA ARG A 312 -4.01 3.61 6.86
C ARG A 312 -3.64 4.37 5.56
N ARG A 313 -4.63 4.77 4.75
CA ARG A 313 -4.43 5.67 3.60
C ARG A 313 -5.37 6.86 3.77
N PHE A 314 -4.86 7.92 4.37
CA PHE A 314 -5.61 9.12 4.78
C PHE A 314 -6.88 8.73 5.58
N GLU A 315 -6.73 7.80 6.51
CA GLU A 315 -7.83 7.20 7.25
C GLU A 315 -8.27 8.08 8.41
N MET A 316 -9.49 8.60 8.37
CA MET A 316 -10.09 9.28 9.53
C MET A 316 -10.45 8.24 10.61
N LEU A 317 -9.74 8.27 11.74
CA LEU A 317 -9.97 7.34 12.85
C LEU A 317 -11.03 7.85 13.82
N GLY A 318 -11.23 9.18 13.91
CA GLY A 318 -12.16 9.81 14.83
C GLY A 318 -11.53 10.93 15.64
N ASP A 319 -12.19 11.34 16.72
CA ASP A 319 -11.72 12.43 17.56
C ASP A 319 -10.91 11.92 18.78
N ILE A 320 -9.72 12.48 18.98
CA ILE A 320 -9.00 12.43 20.25
C ILE A 320 -9.68 13.42 21.20
N ARG A 321 -10.17 12.95 22.34
CA ARG A 321 -10.78 13.79 23.38
C ARG A 321 -9.77 14.10 24.47
N PHE A 322 -9.68 15.37 24.87
CA PHE A 322 -8.80 15.84 25.94
C PHE A 322 -9.47 17.00 26.74
N PRO A 323 -8.96 17.39 27.91
CA PRO A 323 -9.66 18.34 28.79
C PRO A 323 -9.98 19.71 28.17
N LYS A 324 -9.23 20.13 27.15
CA LYS A 324 -9.38 21.44 26.50
C LYS A 324 -10.15 21.40 25.17
N GLY A 325 -10.67 20.22 24.76
CA GLY A 325 -11.40 20.10 23.50
C GLY A 325 -11.25 18.74 22.83
N ARG A 326 -11.31 18.74 21.52
CA ARG A 326 -11.15 17.55 20.65
C ARG A 326 -10.28 17.88 19.44
N ALA A 327 -9.58 16.86 18.94
CA ALA A 327 -8.80 16.93 17.71
C ALA A 327 -9.13 15.75 16.82
N LEU A 328 -9.30 15.98 15.52
CA LEU A 328 -9.51 14.92 14.54
C LEU A 328 -8.19 14.15 14.33
N LEU A 329 -8.24 12.83 14.40
CA LEU A 329 -7.09 11.96 14.11
C LEU A 329 -7.23 11.33 12.72
N VAL A 330 -6.19 11.50 11.91
CA VAL A 330 -6.02 10.90 10.58
C VAL A 330 -4.75 10.06 10.59
N ASP A 331 -4.84 8.80 10.20
CA ASP A 331 -3.69 7.89 10.07
C ASP A 331 -3.35 7.67 8.60
N ASP A 332 -2.05 7.80 8.27
CA ASP A 332 -1.56 7.51 6.93
C ASP A 332 -0.28 6.67 6.99
N TYR A 333 -0.18 5.71 6.08
CA TYR A 333 0.96 4.84 5.93
C TYR A 333 2.19 5.55 5.33
N ALA A 334 2.05 6.81 4.94
CA ALA A 334 3.08 7.63 4.32
C ALA A 334 4.39 7.59 5.11
N HIS A 335 5.45 7.13 4.47
CA HIS A 335 6.76 6.92 5.06
C HIS A 335 7.92 7.33 4.13
N HIS A 336 7.61 7.79 2.92
CA HIS A 336 8.51 8.41 1.97
C HIS A 336 8.23 9.92 1.89
N PRO A 337 9.23 10.81 1.67
CA PRO A 337 9.00 12.26 1.62
C PRO A 337 7.88 12.67 0.67
N ARG A 338 7.81 12.12 -0.54
CA ARG A 338 6.74 12.40 -1.51
C ARG A 338 5.35 11.99 -1.01
N GLU A 339 5.24 10.86 -0.32
CA GLU A 339 3.96 10.43 0.27
C GLU A 339 3.53 11.38 1.38
N ILE A 340 4.47 11.79 2.25
CA ILE A 340 4.21 12.74 3.34
C ILE A 340 3.77 14.09 2.76
N GLU A 341 4.46 14.59 1.75
CA GLU A 341 4.11 15.83 1.04
C GLU A 341 2.67 15.75 0.49
N ALA A 342 2.34 14.67 -0.20
CA ALA A 342 1.01 14.45 -0.76
C ALA A 342 -0.09 14.39 0.34
N THR A 343 0.21 13.74 1.48
CA THR A 343 -0.70 13.67 2.63
C THR A 343 -0.89 15.03 3.29
N LEU A 344 0.19 15.81 3.47
CA LEU A 344 0.11 17.18 4.00
C LEU A 344 -0.70 18.10 3.09
N ALA A 345 -0.46 18.04 1.78
CA ALA A 345 -1.23 18.81 0.79
C ALA A 345 -2.71 18.43 0.78
N ALA A 346 -3.04 17.13 0.91
CA ALA A 346 -4.42 16.66 1.01
C ALA A 346 -5.09 17.19 2.30
N ALA A 347 -4.39 17.17 3.43
CA ALA A 347 -4.90 17.68 4.69
C ALA A 347 -5.12 19.20 4.66
N GLU A 348 -4.25 19.94 3.96
CA GLU A 348 -4.43 21.38 3.75
C GLU A 348 -5.67 21.65 2.91
N GLY A 349 -5.89 20.89 1.83
CA GLY A 349 -7.08 20.99 0.99
C GLY A 349 -8.38 20.65 1.72
N CYS A 350 -8.37 19.67 2.64
CA CYS A 350 -9.55 19.28 3.43
C CYS A 350 -9.88 20.25 4.55
N TRP A 351 -8.87 20.81 5.21
CA TRP A 351 -9.04 21.63 6.43
C TRP A 351 -8.10 22.84 6.42
N PRO A 352 -8.26 23.81 5.50
CA PRO A 352 -7.33 24.92 5.34
C PRO A 352 -7.21 25.79 6.62
N ASP A 353 -8.31 25.94 7.37
CA ASP A 353 -8.37 26.79 8.56
C ASP A 353 -8.05 26.08 9.87
N ARG A 354 -7.71 24.77 9.84
CA ARG A 354 -7.39 24.01 11.05
C ARG A 354 -5.89 23.81 11.19
N ARG A 355 -5.38 23.94 12.43
CA ARG A 355 -3.97 23.65 12.73
C ARG A 355 -3.68 22.16 12.53
N LYS A 356 -2.58 21.84 11.84
CA LYS A 356 -2.08 20.46 11.63
C LYS A 356 -1.01 20.17 12.66
N VAL A 357 -1.18 19.07 13.39
CA VAL A 357 -0.19 18.50 14.31
C VAL A 357 0.32 17.22 13.66
N VAL A 358 1.56 17.20 13.22
CA VAL A 358 2.15 16.07 12.50
C VAL A 358 2.92 15.19 13.47
N VAL A 359 2.62 13.90 13.47
CA VAL A 359 3.35 12.87 14.21
C VAL A 359 3.96 11.93 13.19
N PHE A 360 5.28 11.89 13.10
CA PHE A 360 6.00 11.07 12.13
C PHE A 360 6.83 9.99 12.81
N GLN A 361 6.63 8.73 12.40
CA GLN A 361 7.51 7.62 12.74
C GLN A 361 8.31 7.20 11.50
N PRO A 362 9.62 7.51 11.44
CA PRO A 362 10.46 7.06 10.35
C PRO A 362 10.49 5.52 10.28
N HIS A 363 10.58 4.96 9.08
CA HIS A 363 10.56 3.53 8.84
C HIS A 363 11.84 3.09 8.13
N ARG A 364 12.65 2.23 8.78
CA ARG A 364 14.00 1.78 8.43
C ARG A 364 15.06 2.85 8.62
N PHE A 365 16.16 2.47 9.24
CA PHE A 365 17.32 3.34 9.42
C PHE A 365 17.99 3.69 8.09
N SER A 366 18.06 2.74 7.15
CA SER A 366 18.63 2.96 5.82
C SER A 366 17.87 4.06 5.07
N ARG A 367 16.53 3.99 5.00
CA ARG A 367 15.71 5.02 4.35
C ARG A 367 15.86 6.38 5.05
N THR A 368 15.86 6.40 6.38
CA THR A 368 16.02 7.64 7.14
C THR A 368 17.36 8.31 6.84
N ARG A 369 18.45 7.53 6.70
CA ARG A 369 19.77 8.02 6.28
C ARG A 369 19.74 8.56 4.86
N ASP A 370 19.24 7.76 3.91
CA ASP A 370 19.33 8.04 2.48
C ASP A 370 18.47 9.25 2.05
N LEU A 371 17.38 9.50 2.78
CA LEU A 371 16.42 10.60 2.53
C LEU A 371 16.43 11.67 3.65
N MET A 372 17.51 11.75 4.43
CA MET A 372 17.59 12.67 5.58
C MET A 372 17.33 14.13 5.17
N ASP A 373 17.91 14.58 4.07
CA ASP A 373 17.79 15.95 3.58
C ASP A 373 16.36 16.26 3.11
N ASP A 374 15.72 15.30 2.43
CA ASP A 374 14.34 15.43 1.95
C ASP A 374 13.34 15.47 3.11
N PHE A 375 13.48 14.56 4.09
CA PHE A 375 12.70 14.61 5.32
C PHE A 375 12.88 15.93 6.07
N THR A 376 14.13 16.39 6.20
CA THR A 376 14.46 17.62 6.89
C THR A 376 13.86 18.82 6.18
N ALA A 377 13.94 18.86 4.84
CA ALA A 377 13.38 19.94 4.04
C ALA A 377 11.86 20.04 4.18
N LEU A 378 11.17 18.91 4.11
CA LEU A 378 9.71 18.84 4.19
C LEU A 378 9.19 19.11 5.61
N LEU A 379 9.73 18.40 6.59
CA LEU A 379 9.21 18.43 7.96
C LEU A 379 9.57 19.73 8.71
N SER A 380 10.59 20.50 8.28
CA SER A 380 10.87 21.82 8.84
C SER A 380 9.78 22.86 8.54
N GLN A 381 8.85 22.57 7.62
CA GLN A 381 7.79 23.50 7.21
C GLN A 381 6.48 23.29 7.97
N VAL A 382 6.34 22.24 8.78
CA VAL A 382 5.11 21.96 9.52
C VAL A 382 5.07 22.75 10.84
N ASN A 383 3.89 23.22 11.26
CA ASN A 383 3.76 24.12 12.42
C ASN A 383 3.98 23.41 13.78
N CYS A 384 3.62 22.15 13.88
CA CYS A 384 3.79 21.33 15.08
C CYS A 384 4.17 19.92 14.69
N LEU A 385 5.36 19.48 15.11
CA LEU A 385 5.95 18.22 14.72
C LEU A 385 6.37 17.39 15.93
N VAL A 386 5.89 16.15 15.97
CA VAL A 386 6.35 15.11 16.89
C VAL A 386 7.03 14.04 16.07
N VAL A 387 8.25 13.65 16.41
CA VAL A 387 9.02 12.59 15.72
C VAL A 387 9.25 11.45 16.68
N ALA A 388 8.78 10.27 16.33
CA ALA A 388 9.04 9.06 17.09
C ALA A 388 10.40 8.45 16.71
N GLU A 389 10.86 7.48 17.52
CA GLU A 389 12.01 6.67 17.17
C GLU A 389 11.74 5.83 15.91
N VAL A 390 12.78 5.56 15.12
CA VAL A 390 12.70 4.80 13.88
C VAL A 390 12.15 3.40 14.12
N TYR A 391 11.15 3.02 13.36
CA TYR A 391 10.72 1.62 13.29
C TYR A 391 11.74 0.83 12.45
N ALA A 392 12.46 -0.07 13.10
CA ALA A 392 13.64 -0.70 12.52
C ALA A 392 13.33 -1.65 11.34
N ALA A 393 12.16 -2.29 11.32
CA ALA A 393 11.77 -3.27 10.29
C ALA A 393 12.85 -4.36 10.05
N GLY A 394 13.49 -4.83 11.14
CA GLY A 394 14.56 -5.85 11.10
C GLY A 394 15.97 -5.33 10.84
N GLU A 395 16.16 -4.03 10.60
CA GLU A 395 17.47 -3.43 10.43
C GLU A 395 18.17 -3.20 11.79
N LYS A 396 19.50 -3.16 11.77
CA LYS A 396 20.30 -2.76 12.94
C LYS A 396 20.25 -1.24 13.09
N PRO A 397 20.24 -0.71 14.32
CA PRO A 397 20.27 0.73 14.58
C PRO A 397 21.48 1.41 13.93
N LEU A 398 21.25 2.60 13.36
CA LEU A 398 22.27 3.50 12.83
C LEU A 398 22.24 4.82 13.61
N ALA A 399 23.27 5.12 14.38
CA ALA A 399 23.33 6.28 15.29
C ALA A 399 23.18 7.65 14.60
N THR A 400 23.43 7.73 13.29
CA THR A 400 23.31 8.96 12.49
C THR A 400 21.95 9.11 11.79
N ALA A 401 21.09 8.09 11.90
CA ALA A 401 19.81 8.00 11.18
C ALA A 401 18.66 7.62 12.11
N ASP A 402 18.80 7.84 13.40
CA ASP A 402 17.74 7.65 14.40
C ASP A 402 16.77 8.86 14.42
N GLY A 403 15.62 8.72 15.09
CA GLY A 403 14.63 9.79 15.21
C GLY A 403 15.18 11.05 15.88
N ARG A 404 16.14 10.90 16.82
CA ARG A 404 16.82 12.02 17.48
C ARG A 404 17.72 12.78 16.52
N SER A 405 18.41 12.08 15.63
CA SER A 405 19.26 12.69 14.60
C SER A 405 18.43 13.47 13.58
N LEU A 406 17.27 12.93 13.18
CA LEU A 406 16.32 13.64 12.33
C LEU A 406 15.83 14.93 13.01
N CYS A 407 15.46 14.89 14.29
CA CYS A 407 15.07 16.08 15.04
C CYS A 407 16.19 17.13 15.07
N ARG A 408 17.44 16.72 15.25
CA ARG A 408 18.60 17.65 15.23
C ARG A 408 18.76 18.30 13.85
N ALA A 409 18.63 17.53 12.79
CA ALA A 409 18.73 18.04 11.42
C ALA A 409 17.62 19.05 11.10
N ILE A 410 16.37 18.77 11.51
CA ILE A 410 15.23 19.68 11.34
C ILE A 410 15.47 20.99 12.13
N ARG A 411 15.92 20.92 13.39
CA ARG A 411 16.24 22.12 14.19
C ARG A 411 17.35 22.96 13.54
N ALA A 412 18.39 22.30 13.03
CA ALA A 412 19.51 22.99 12.38
C ALA A 412 19.08 23.73 11.11
N ARG A 413 18.05 23.22 10.40
CA ARG A 413 17.47 23.89 9.24
C ARG A 413 16.64 25.11 9.62
N GLY A 414 16.06 25.12 10.79
CA GLY A 414 15.12 26.14 11.26
C GLY A 414 13.68 25.88 10.78
N GLY A 415 12.75 26.74 11.24
CA GLY A 415 11.32 26.66 10.94
C GLY A 415 10.53 25.96 12.05
N THR A 416 10.73 24.67 12.26
CA THR A 416 10.04 23.89 13.29
C THR A 416 11.00 23.38 14.37
N ASP A 417 10.59 23.38 15.62
CA ASP A 417 11.27 22.69 16.73
C ASP A 417 10.55 21.36 17.02
N PRO A 418 11.04 20.23 16.50
CA PRO A 418 10.38 18.94 16.65
C PRO A 418 10.52 18.39 18.07
N ILE A 419 9.46 17.77 18.57
CA ILE A 419 9.44 17.06 19.84
C ILE A 419 9.77 15.58 19.57
N PHE A 420 10.81 15.05 20.23
CA PHE A 420 11.22 13.67 20.07
C PHE A 420 10.53 12.74 21.07
N VAL A 421 9.97 11.63 20.57
CA VAL A 421 9.36 10.56 21.38
C VAL A 421 10.20 9.28 21.24
N PRO A 422 10.97 8.90 22.27
CA PRO A 422 11.89 7.76 22.18
C PRO A 422 11.19 6.40 22.17
N ARG A 423 9.96 6.31 22.62
CA ARG A 423 9.15 5.10 22.68
C ARG A 423 7.73 5.41 22.22
N ILE A 424 7.27 4.68 21.23
CA ILE A 424 5.96 4.94 20.60
C ILE A 424 4.78 4.79 21.57
N ASP A 425 4.90 3.94 22.59
CA ASP A 425 3.90 3.78 23.66
C ASP A 425 3.74 5.03 24.54
N ARG A 426 4.70 5.97 24.51
CA ARG A 426 4.62 7.29 25.18
C ARG A 426 4.06 8.40 24.30
N LEU A 427 3.66 8.07 23.06
CA LEU A 427 3.18 9.07 22.12
C LEU A 427 2.00 9.86 22.66
N GLN A 428 0.99 9.18 23.21
CA GLN A 428 -0.22 9.84 23.72
C GLN A 428 0.10 10.83 24.85
N GLU A 429 0.95 10.45 25.79
CA GLU A 429 1.36 11.32 26.90
C GLU A 429 2.06 12.59 26.40
N THR A 430 2.87 12.47 25.36
CA THR A 430 3.59 13.60 24.76
C THR A 430 2.67 14.48 23.92
N LEU A 431 1.74 13.87 23.19
CA LEU A 431 0.87 14.55 22.23
C LEU A 431 -0.23 15.37 22.90
N LEU A 432 -0.92 14.81 23.91
CA LEU A 432 -2.09 15.45 24.53
C LEU A 432 -1.84 16.87 25.04
N PRO A 433 -0.70 17.21 25.69
CA PRO A 433 -0.42 18.58 26.14
C PRO A 433 -0.24 19.60 25.01
N LEU A 434 0.07 19.16 23.79
CA LEU A 434 0.33 19.99 22.61
C LEU A 434 -0.96 20.36 21.86
N LEU A 435 -2.03 19.58 22.07
CA LEU A 435 -3.27 19.71 21.31
C LEU A 435 -4.07 20.95 21.71
N GLN A 436 -4.69 21.55 20.72
CA GLN A 436 -5.67 22.61 20.82
C GLN A 436 -7.01 22.14 20.28
N ASP A 437 -8.09 22.76 20.72
CA ASP A 437 -9.42 22.43 20.20
C ASP A 437 -9.48 22.64 18.68
N ASN A 438 -10.13 21.72 18.00
CA ASN A 438 -10.26 21.71 16.55
C ASN A 438 -8.96 21.45 15.75
N ASP A 439 -7.90 20.92 16.38
CA ASP A 439 -6.71 20.45 15.64
C ASP A 439 -7.02 19.28 14.69
N VAL A 440 -6.17 19.11 13.69
CA VAL A 440 -6.05 17.88 12.91
C VAL A 440 -4.71 17.24 13.21
N VAL A 441 -4.73 16.03 13.77
CA VAL A 441 -3.55 15.24 14.05
C VAL A 441 -3.34 14.27 12.90
N LEU A 442 -2.17 14.35 12.26
CA LEU A 442 -1.76 13.45 11.19
C LEU A 442 -0.70 12.50 11.73
N THR A 443 -1.02 11.21 11.86
CA THR A 443 -0.03 10.18 12.20
C THR A 443 0.49 9.54 10.93
N LEU A 444 1.81 9.63 10.70
CA LEU A 444 2.48 9.25 9.46
C LEU A 444 3.54 8.18 9.73
N GLY A 445 3.51 7.08 8.98
CA GLY A 445 4.54 6.04 9.06
C GLY A 445 4.03 4.63 8.81
N ALA A 446 4.90 3.76 8.30
CA ALA A 446 4.59 2.36 7.99
C ALA A 446 4.73 1.40 9.19
N GLY A 447 5.23 1.90 10.34
CA GLY A 447 5.48 1.13 11.55
C GLY A 447 4.26 0.94 12.45
N ASP A 448 4.53 0.73 13.74
CA ASP A 448 3.54 0.47 14.78
C ASP A 448 2.76 1.72 15.24
N ILE A 449 3.10 2.90 14.72
CA ILE A 449 2.36 4.14 14.95
C ILE A 449 0.87 3.98 14.62
N GLY A 450 0.49 3.26 13.55
CA GLY A 450 -0.91 3.04 13.19
C GLY A 450 -1.71 2.25 14.23
N ARG A 451 -1.07 1.33 14.97
CA ARG A 451 -1.71 0.64 16.11
C ARG A 451 -1.97 1.63 17.24
N VAL A 452 -0.95 2.40 17.61
CA VAL A 452 -1.06 3.39 18.69
C VAL A 452 -2.10 4.47 18.36
N SER A 453 -2.19 4.89 17.10
CA SER A 453 -3.21 5.84 16.62
C SER A 453 -4.63 5.34 16.88
N ARG A 454 -4.90 4.07 16.57
CA ARG A 454 -6.24 3.48 16.82
C ARG A 454 -6.56 3.40 18.31
N GLU A 455 -5.58 3.10 19.16
CA GLU A 455 -5.75 3.06 20.61
C GLU A 455 -6.14 4.43 21.20
N MET A 456 -5.66 5.54 20.62
CA MET A 456 -5.97 6.91 21.08
C MET A 456 -7.43 7.33 20.87
N VAL A 457 -8.14 6.75 19.92
CA VAL A 457 -9.55 7.06 19.61
C VAL A 457 -10.53 5.98 20.08
N SER A 458 -10.03 4.81 20.51
CA SER A 458 -10.87 3.76 21.07
C SER A 458 -11.51 4.26 22.38
N PRO A 459 -12.80 4.00 22.64
CA PRO A 459 -13.38 4.31 23.92
C PRO A 459 -12.56 3.57 25.00
N VAL A 460 -12.05 4.34 25.98
CA VAL A 460 -11.37 3.81 27.16
C VAL A 460 -12.29 2.73 27.74
N ARG A 461 -11.89 1.47 27.71
CA ARG A 461 -12.52 0.43 28.54
C ARG A 461 -12.28 0.88 29.99
N LEU A 462 -13.25 1.51 30.58
CA LEU A 462 -13.29 1.69 32.02
C LEU A 462 -13.14 0.28 32.60
N HIS A 463 -12.01 -0.02 33.21
CA HIS A 463 -11.93 -1.15 34.12
C HIS A 463 -13.00 -0.86 35.17
N GLU A 464 -14.09 -1.61 35.11
CA GLU A 464 -15.01 -1.71 36.22
C GLU A 464 -14.17 -2.23 37.40
N GLY A 465 -13.70 -1.30 38.20
CA GLY A 465 -13.12 -1.57 39.50
C GLY A 465 -14.21 -2.21 40.31
N THR A 466 -14.08 -3.48 40.59
CA THR A 466 -14.75 -4.22 41.63
C THR A 466 -14.65 -3.40 42.94
N PHE A 467 -15.71 -2.69 43.27
CA PHE A 467 -15.97 -2.34 44.66
C PHE A 467 -16.64 -3.55 45.29
N GLY A 468 -15.83 -4.33 46.06
CA GLY A 468 -16.28 -5.23 47.08
C GLY A 468 -16.56 -4.52 48.36
#